data_39bd199c815c26b5f599ca05e1c0714b
#
_entry.id   39bd199c815c26b5f599ca05e1c0714b
#
_cell.length_a   1.000
_cell.length_b   1.000
_cell.length_c   1.000
_cell.angle_alpha   90.00
_cell.angle_beta   90.00
_cell.angle_gamma   90.00
#
_symmetry.space_group_name_H-M   'P 1'
#
loop_
_entity.id
_entity.type
_entity.pdbx_description
1 polymer ?
#
loop_
_entity_poly.entity_id
_entity_poly.type
_entity_poly.pdbx_seq_one_letter_code
_entity_poly.pdbx_strand_id
1 'polypeptide(L)'
;MKISIVGTGYVGLVSGACLAELGNDVMCLDVDAAKIERLRQGDIPIYEPGLEPLVKRNAQAGRLRFTTDVAQSVAHGQVQFIAVGTPPDEDGSADLQHVISAARAIGQHMQDYRLVVNKSTVPVGTAGKVKTAIQAELTRRAKSIDFTVVSNPEFLKEGAAVEDFMRPNRIVVGAADERAVQIMRAIYAPILRNHDRMIVMDVASAELTKYAANAMLATRISFMNELANLAEEIGADIESVRKGIGSDARIGYHFLYAGCGYGGACFPKDVSALQQTASDAGMKLKIIEAVNEVNQAQKSRLLQKISRRFGEDLTGKRFAVWGLTFKPNTDDMREAACQIIIPGIIARGGAVVAYDPVAMPQARKTFAALPRMEFSESPQAALDGADCLVIITEWKEFRSPDFEDVKRRLRTPVIIDGRNLYEPSMVRSYGLEYSGIGRT
;
A
#
# COMPACT_ATOMS: atom_id res chain seq x y z
N MET A 1 -10.28 -18.22 19.58
CA MET A 1 -11.38 -18.66 18.68
C MET A 1 -10.81 -19.41 17.50
N LYS A 2 -11.60 -20.19 16.75
CA LYS A 2 -11.18 -20.81 15.49
C LYS A 2 -11.51 -19.88 14.33
N ILE A 3 -10.49 -19.46 13.58
CA ILE A 3 -10.60 -18.46 12.51
C ILE A 3 -9.99 -19.03 11.24
N SER A 4 -10.64 -18.81 10.11
CA SER A 4 -10.07 -19.08 8.79
C SER A 4 -9.87 -17.77 8.03
N ILE A 5 -8.74 -17.64 7.35
CA ILE A 5 -8.40 -16.52 6.49
C ILE A 5 -8.33 -17.05 5.05
N VAL A 6 -9.19 -16.58 4.20
CA VAL A 6 -9.19 -16.91 2.76
C VAL A 6 -8.39 -15.88 1.99
N GLY A 7 -7.26 -16.29 1.46
CA GLY A 7 -6.23 -15.46 0.83
C GLY A 7 -5.03 -15.23 1.75
N THR A 8 -3.82 -15.53 1.25
CA THR A 8 -2.54 -15.28 1.93
C THR A 8 -1.72 -14.22 1.21
N GLY A 9 -2.40 -13.23 0.62
CA GLY A 9 -1.79 -11.99 0.18
C GLY A 9 -1.36 -11.15 1.38
N TYR A 10 -0.97 -9.91 1.13
CA TYR A 10 -0.45 -9.01 2.16
C TYR A 10 -1.42 -8.89 3.37
N VAL A 11 -2.67 -8.50 3.11
CA VAL A 11 -3.69 -8.31 4.16
C VAL A 11 -4.00 -9.60 4.90
N GLY A 12 -4.18 -10.70 4.16
CA GLY A 12 -4.55 -11.99 4.75
C GLY A 12 -3.46 -12.58 5.62
N LEU A 13 -2.20 -12.55 5.17
CA LEU A 13 -1.09 -13.12 5.92
C LEU A 13 -0.78 -12.30 7.18
N VAL A 14 -0.76 -10.96 7.08
CA VAL A 14 -0.59 -10.08 8.25
C VAL A 14 -1.72 -10.27 9.25
N SER A 15 -2.98 -10.25 8.78
CA SER A 15 -4.14 -10.44 9.65
C SER A 15 -4.13 -11.81 10.33
N GLY A 16 -3.83 -12.88 9.57
CA GLY A 16 -3.76 -14.24 10.10
C GLY A 16 -2.68 -14.40 11.17
N ALA A 17 -1.48 -13.89 10.92
CA ALA A 17 -0.37 -13.93 11.87
C ALA A 17 -0.67 -13.12 13.14
N CYS A 18 -1.23 -11.92 13.00
CA CYS A 18 -1.59 -11.08 14.14
C CYS A 18 -2.75 -11.69 14.96
N LEU A 19 -3.78 -12.25 14.31
CA LEU A 19 -4.88 -12.93 15.00
C LEU A 19 -4.39 -14.18 15.76
N ALA A 20 -3.43 -14.93 15.19
CA ALA A 20 -2.79 -16.05 15.89
C ALA A 20 -1.99 -15.57 17.11
N GLU A 21 -1.29 -14.43 17.01
CA GLU A 21 -0.57 -13.82 18.12
C GLU A 21 -1.50 -13.39 19.26
N LEU A 22 -2.73 -12.97 18.93
CA LEU A 22 -3.77 -12.68 19.92
C LEU A 22 -4.37 -13.92 20.58
N GLY A 23 -3.83 -15.13 20.29
CA GLY A 23 -4.23 -16.39 20.92
C GLY A 23 -5.35 -17.14 20.19
N ASN A 24 -5.69 -16.77 18.95
CA ASN A 24 -6.64 -17.52 18.15
C ASN A 24 -5.97 -18.72 17.46
N ASP A 25 -6.77 -19.75 17.15
CA ASP A 25 -6.39 -20.88 16.31
C ASP A 25 -6.76 -20.53 14.86
N VAL A 26 -5.75 -20.19 14.05
CA VAL A 26 -5.92 -19.58 12.74
C VAL A 26 -5.45 -20.55 11.63
N MET A 27 -6.30 -20.72 10.61
CA MET A 27 -5.98 -21.44 9.40
C MET A 27 -6.05 -20.50 8.19
N CYS A 28 -4.93 -20.32 7.50
CA CYS A 28 -4.84 -19.53 6.30
C CYS A 28 -4.95 -20.41 5.07
N LEU A 29 -5.87 -20.08 4.18
CA LEU A 29 -6.15 -20.77 2.91
C LEU A 29 -5.67 -19.91 1.75
N ASP A 30 -4.96 -20.52 0.81
CA ASP A 30 -4.70 -19.93 -0.52
C ASP A 30 -4.78 -21.02 -1.60
N VAL A 31 -5.11 -20.62 -2.82
CA VAL A 31 -5.17 -21.52 -3.98
C VAL A 31 -3.78 -21.81 -4.55
N ASP A 32 -2.79 -20.97 -4.26
CA ASP A 32 -1.40 -21.09 -4.70
C ASP A 32 -0.66 -22.10 -3.82
N ALA A 33 -0.52 -23.32 -4.33
CA ALA A 33 0.15 -24.42 -3.63
C ALA A 33 1.64 -24.12 -3.37
N ALA A 34 2.33 -23.44 -4.30
CA ALA A 34 3.73 -23.11 -4.13
C ALA A 34 3.92 -22.09 -2.99
N LYS A 35 3.05 -21.08 -2.92
CA LYS A 35 3.04 -20.12 -1.83
C LYS A 35 2.75 -20.79 -0.48
N ILE A 36 1.76 -21.66 -0.41
CA ILE A 36 1.41 -22.38 0.83
C ILE A 36 2.58 -23.27 1.29
N GLU A 37 3.27 -23.92 0.37
CA GLU A 37 4.44 -24.75 0.73
C GLU A 37 5.58 -23.89 1.28
N ARG A 38 5.89 -22.76 0.66
CA ARG A 38 6.86 -21.78 1.20
C ARG A 38 6.49 -21.33 2.61
N LEU A 39 5.23 -20.96 2.84
CA LEU A 39 4.74 -20.56 4.16
C LEU A 39 4.86 -21.65 5.21
N ARG A 40 4.60 -22.91 4.86
CA ARG A 40 4.80 -24.07 5.76
C ARG A 40 6.27 -24.27 6.14
N GLN A 41 7.18 -23.95 5.23
CA GLN A 41 8.63 -23.99 5.46
C GLN A 41 9.14 -22.76 6.21
N GLY A 42 8.29 -21.79 6.50
CA GLY A 42 8.65 -20.53 7.18
C GLY A 42 9.30 -19.50 6.26
N ASP A 43 9.20 -19.69 4.93
CA ASP A 43 9.61 -18.72 3.93
C ASP A 43 8.43 -17.77 3.62
N ILE A 44 8.59 -16.50 3.96
CA ILE A 44 7.50 -15.50 3.87
C ILE A 44 7.59 -14.77 2.52
N PRO A 45 6.58 -14.93 1.63
CA PRO A 45 6.64 -14.42 0.26
C PRO A 45 6.37 -12.91 0.12
N ILE A 46 6.32 -12.18 1.22
CA ILE A 46 6.09 -10.72 1.25
C ILE A 46 7.08 -10.07 2.20
N TYR A 47 7.52 -8.87 1.88
CA TYR A 47 8.34 -8.07 2.77
C TYR A 47 7.47 -7.18 3.67
N GLU A 48 7.50 -7.45 4.97
CA GLU A 48 6.86 -6.63 5.99
C GLU A 48 7.66 -6.71 7.30
N PRO A 49 8.13 -5.57 7.84
CA PRO A 49 8.88 -5.56 9.10
C PRO A 49 8.13 -6.25 10.24
N GLY A 50 8.79 -7.20 10.90
CA GLY A 50 8.23 -7.93 12.03
C GLY A 50 7.29 -9.10 11.70
N LEU A 51 6.92 -9.30 10.44
CA LEU A 51 5.98 -10.37 10.06
C LEU A 51 6.63 -11.77 10.12
N GLU A 52 7.84 -11.93 9.61
CA GLU A 52 8.52 -13.24 9.55
C GLU A 52 8.66 -13.88 10.92
N PRO A 53 9.22 -13.22 11.96
CA PRO A 53 9.30 -13.81 13.30
C PRO A 53 7.93 -14.10 13.91
N LEU A 54 6.91 -13.29 13.57
CA LEU A 54 5.55 -13.47 14.03
C LEU A 54 4.92 -14.75 13.45
N VAL A 55 5.04 -14.97 12.14
CA VAL A 55 4.57 -16.18 11.46
C VAL A 55 5.26 -17.42 11.99
N LYS A 56 6.60 -17.41 12.05
CA LYS A 56 7.39 -18.56 12.53
C LYS A 56 7.01 -18.97 13.95
N ARG A 57 6.94 -18.01 14.86
CA ARG A 57 6.59 -18.27 16.27
C ARG A 57 5.19 -18.88 16.40
N ASN A 58 4.18 -18.35 15.68
CA ASN A 58 2.82 -18.83 15.77
C ASN A 58 2.59 -20.16 15.03
N ALA A 59 3.31 -20.41 13.94
CA ALA A 59 3.33 -21.71 13.27
C ALA A 59 3.93 -22.80 14.16
N GLN A 60 5.08 -22.54 14.79
CA GLN A 60 5.72 -23.46 15.75
C GLN A 60 4.83 -23.76 16.97
N ALA A 61 4.08 -22.76 17.44
CA ALA A 61 3.13 -22.93 18.54
C ALA A 61 1.81 -23.63 18.12
N GLY A 62 1.64 -23.99 16.86
CA GLY A 62 0.44 -24.64 16.32
C GLY A 62 -0.79 -23.73 16.21
N ARG A 63 -0.65 -22.43 16.48
CA ARG A 63 -1.76 -21.45 16.40
C ARG A 63 -1.98 -20.91 14.98
N LEU A 64 -1.00 -21.01 14.09
CA LEU A 64 -1.08 -20.58 12.69
C LEU A 64 -0.76 -21.74 11.77
N ARG A 65 -1.70 -22.05 10.88
CA ARG A 65 -1.56 -23.16 9.92
C ARG A 65 -1.93 -22.68 8.51
N PHE A 66 -1.39 -23.37 7.50
CA PHE A 66 -1.55 -23.04 6.10
C PHE A 66 -2.10 -24.24 5.33
N THR A 67 -3.07 -24.02 4.44
CA THR A 67 -3.70 -25.07 3.65
C THR A 67 -4.12 -24.60 2.27
N THR A 68 -4.18 -25.53 1.33
CA THR A 68 -4.87 -25.36 0.03
C THR A 68 -6.24 -26.04 0.03
N ASP A 69 -6.58 -26.79 1.09
CA ASP A 69 -7.85 -27.51 1.20
C ASP A 69 -8.95 -26.58 1.72
N VAL A 70 -9.86 -26.24 0.81
CA VAL A 70 -11.01 -25.37 1.07
C VAL A 70 -11.94 -25.97 2.11
N ALA A 71 -12.26 -27.27 2.00
CA ALA A 71 -13.18 -27.95 2.92
C ALA A 71 -12.61 -27.95 4.35
N GLN A 72 -11.32 -28.26 4.49
CA GLN A 72 -10.61 -28.21 5.76
C GLN A 72 -10.66 -26.80 6.37
N SER A 73 -10.39 -25.78 5.56
CA SER A 73 -10.41 -24.38 6.03
C SER A 73 -11.79 -23.94 6.51
N VAL A 74 -12.83 -24.21 5.73
CA VAL A 74 -14.21 -23.83 6.08
C VAL A 74 -14.70 -24.60 7.32
N ALA A 75 -14.35 -25.89 7.45
CA ALA A 75 -14.69 -26.68 8.63
C ALA A 75 -13.98 -26.19 9.90
N HIS A 76 -12.75 -25.67 9.77
CA HIS A 76 -11.95 -25.19 10.89
C HIS A 76 -12.54 -23.93 11.53
N GLY A 77 -12.74 -22.86 10.73
CA GLY A 77 -13.08 -21.54 11.26
C GLY A 77 -14.57 -21.34 11.46
N GLN A 78 -14.98 -20.99 12.69
CA GLN A 78 -16.30 -20.43 12.95
C GLN A 78 -16.41 -19.03 12.33
N VAL A 79 -15.31 -18.30 12.29
CA VAL A 79 -15.20 -16.98 11.64
C VAL A 79 -14.34 -17.11 10.38
N GLN A 80 -14.90 -16.70 9.25
CA GLN A 80 -14.30 -16.80 7.93
C GLN A 80 -13.95 -15.40 7.41
N PHE A 81 -12.68 -15.02 7.44
CA PHE A 81 -12.25 -13.75 6.86
C PHE A 81 -11.94 -13.93 5.37
N ILE A 82 -12.58 -13.13 4.53
CA ILE A 82 -12.25 -13.01 3.11
C ILE A 82 -11.23 -11.87 2.98
N ALA A 83 -9.98 -12.23 2.67
CA ALA A 83 -8.84 -11.32 2.55
C ALA A 83 -8.10 -11.54 1.21
N VAL A 84 -8.87 -11.76 0.15
CA VAL A 84 -8.37 -11.96 -1.21
C VAL A 84 -8.12 -10.63 -1.93
N GLY A 85 -7.29 -10.65 -2.97
CA GLY A 85 -7.04 -9.48 -3.81
C GLY A 85 -8.29 -9.01 -4.56
N THR A 86 -8.39 -7.70 -4.72
CA THR A 86 -9.41 -7.02 -5.53
C THR A 86 -8.70 -6.11 -6.52
N PRO A 87 -8.07 -6.66 -7.59
CA PRO A 87 -7.38 -5.84 -8.57
C PRO A 87 -8.35 -4.89 -9.29
N PRO A 88 -7.87 -3.80 -9.90
CA PRO A 88 -8.71 -2.97 -10.73
C PRO A 88 -9.13 -3.73 -11.99
N ASP A 89 -10.37 -3.58 -12.40
CA ASP A 89 -10.88 -3.98 -13.71
C ASP A 89 -10.57 -2.89 -14.76
N GLU A 90 -10.82 -3.17 -16.04
CA GLU A 90 -10.53 -2.26 -17.17
C GLU A 90 -11.26 -0.92 -17.04
N ASP A 91 -12.45 -0.89 -16.44
CA ASP A 91 -13.24 0.32 -16.19
C ASP A 91 -12.84 1.07 -14.92
N GLY A 92 -11.82 0.60 -14.19
CA GLY A 92 -11.38 1.16 -12.91
C GLY A 92 -12.16 0.68 -11.69
N SER A 93 -13.19 -0.15 -11.87
CA SER A 93 -13.87 -0.81 -10.75
C SER A 93 -12.98 -1.85 -10.07
N ALA A 94 -13.40 -2.36 -8.93
CA ALA A 94 -12.70 -3.47 -8.27
C ALA A 94 -13.23 -4.81 -8.79
N ASP A 95 -12.35 -5.68 -9.29
CA ASP A 95 -12.71 -7.05 -9.63
C ASP A 95 -13.05 -7.85 -8.36
N LEU A 96 -14.28 -8.31 -8.29
CA LEU A 96 -14.83 -9.07 -7.16
C LEU A 96 -14.83 -10.59 -7.37
N GLN A 97 -14.30 -11.10 -8.47
CA GLN A 97 -14.35 -12.53 -8.80
C GLN A 97 -13.77 -13.40 -7.69
N HIS A 98 -12.63 -13.00 -7.13
CA HIS A 98 -12.01 -13.73 -6.03
C HIS A 98 -12.84 -13.68 -4.74
N VAL A 99 -13.47 -12.54 -4.42
CA VAL A 99 -14.35 -12.39 -3.26
C VAL A 99 -15.57 -13.29 -3.38
N ILE A 100 -16.23 -13.29 -4.55
CA ILE A 100 -17.41 -14.10 -4.80
C ILE A 100 -17.06 -15.60 -4.86
N SER A 101 -15.90 -15.97 -5.40
CA SER A 101 -15.42 -17.34 -5.39
C SER A 101 -15.17 -17.85 -3.97
N ALA A 102 -14.55 -17.03 -3.10
CA ALA A 102 -14.37 -17.34 -1.68
C ALA A 102 -15.72 -17.52 -0.97
N ALA A 103 -16.69 -16.63 -1.23
CA ALA A 103 -18.04 -16.72 -0.67
C ALA A 103 -18.75 -18.02 -1.10
N ARG A 104 -18.70 -18.38 -2.39
CA ARG A 104 -19.24 -19.66 -2.89
C ARG A 104 -18.58 -20.86 -2.19
N ALA A 105 -17.24 -20.86 -2.08
CA ALA A 105 -16.50 -21.92 -1.42
C ALA A 105 -16.93 -22.10 0.05
N ILE A 106 -17.16 -21.01 0.78
CA ILE A 106 -17.72 -21.05 2.14
C ILE A 106 -19.11 -21.69 2.11
N GLY A 107 -20.03 -21.24 1.23
CA GLY A 107 -21.38 -21.79 1.09
C GLY A 107 -21.41 -23.26 0.70
N GLN A 108 -20.44 -23.72 -0.11
CA GLN A 108 -20.31 -25.12 -0.53
C GLN A 108 -19.93 -26.08 0.60
N HIS A 109 -19.14 -25.61 1.56
CA HIS A 109 -18.52 -26.49 2.57
C HIS A 109 -19.02 -26.27 3.99
N MET A 110 -19.64 -25.14 4.33
CA MET A 110 -20.15 -24.89 5.69
C MET A 110 -21.23 -25.90 6.09
N GLN A 111 -21.21 -26.33 7.37
CA GLN A 111 -22.16 -27.30 7.91
C GLN A 111 -22.94 -26.76 9.12
N ASP A 112 -22.48 -25.65 9.68
CA ASP A 112 -23.07 -24.96 10.84
C ASP A 112 -22.86 -23.45 10.68
N TYR A 113 -23.33 -22.66 11.65
CA TYR A 113 -23.22 -21.20 11.61
C TYR A 113 -21.80 -20.72 11.32
N ARG A 114 -21.71 -19.77 10.41
CA ARG A 114 -20.45 -19.03 10.11
C ARG A 114 -20.69 -17.53 10.15
N LEU A 115 -19.74 -16.83 10.81
CA LEU A 115 -19.58 -15.40 10.63
C LEU A 115 -18.59 -15.17 9.48
N VAL A 116 -19.08 -14.57 8.40
CA VAL A 116 -18.27 -14.26 7.20
C VAL A 116 -17.88 -12.78 7.25
N VAL A 117 -16.59 -12.50 7.21
CA VAL A 117 -16.03 -11.16 7.40
C VAL A 117 -15.32 -10.71 6.13
N ASN A 118 -15.87 -9.72 5.44
CA ASN A 118 -15.19 -9.06 4.33
C ASN A 118 -14.07 -8.19 4.89
N LYS A 119 -12.82 -8.63 4.73
CA LYS A 119 -11.60 -7.89 5.08
C LYS A 119 -11.00 -7.18 3.87
N SER A 120 -11.17 -7.73 2.68
CA SER A 120 -10.77 -7.11 1.42
C SER A 120 -11.41 -5.73 1.25
N THR A 121 -10.68 -4.80 0.61
CA THR A 121 -11.24 -3.51 0.21
C THR A 121 -12.18 -3.70 -0.97
N VAL A 122 -13.45 -3.46 -0.75
CA VAL A 122 -14.53 -3.75 -1.72
C VAL A 122 -15.52 -2.59 -1.83
N PRO A 123 -16.14 -2.38 -3.02
CA PRO A 123 -17.18 -1.38 -3.22
C PRO A 123 -18.41 -1.62 -2.33
N VAL A 124 -19.15 -0.54 -2.09
CA VAL A 124 -20.43 -0.57 -1.36
C VAL A 124 -21.39 -1.55 -2.01
N GLY A 125 -22.05 -2.39 -1.19
CA GLY A 125 -22.97 -3.43 -1.65
C GLY A 125 -22.32 -4.82 -1.84
N THR A 126 -21.01 -4.94 -1.67
CA THR A 126 -20.32 -6.24 -1.84
C THR A 126 -20.74 -7.26 -0.79
N ALA A 127 -21.00 -6.87 0.45
CA ALA A 127 -21.50 -7.80 1.45
C ALA A 127 -22.84 -8.43 1.06
N GLY A 128 -23.71 -7.70 0.37
CA GLY A 128 -24.94 -8.23 -0.23
C GLY A 128 -24.68 -9.28 -1.31
N LYS A 129 -23.68 -9.03 -2.19
CA LYS A 129 -23.25 -10.00 -3.21
C LYS A 129 -22.68 -11.27 -2.58
N VAL A 130 -21.85 -11.12 -1.52
CA VAL A 130 -21.31 -12.25 -0.74
C VAL A 130 -22.44 -13.07 -0.12
N LYS A 131 -23.40 -12.40 0.53
CA LYS A 131 -24.58 -13.06 1.12
C LYS A 131 -25.37 -13.85 0.07
N THR A 132 -25.64 -13.26 -1.09
CA THR A 132 -26.32 -13.91 -2.20
C THR A 132 -25.56 -15.14 -2.71
N ALA A 133 -24.24 -15.05 -2.86
CA ALA A 133 -23.40 -16.14 -3.32
C ALA A 133 -23.40 -17.34 -2.36
N ILE A 134 -23.30 -17.10 -1.05
CA ILE A 134 -23.39 -18.15 -0.02
C ILE A 134 -24.78 -18.79 -0.02
N GLN A 135 -25.84 -17.97 -0.04
CA GLN A 135 -27.22 -18.45 -0.01
C GLN A 135 -27.55 -19.32 -1.23
N ALA A 136 -27.07 -18.97 -2.42
CA ALA A 136 -27.22 -19.74 -3.62
C ALA A 136 -26.62 -21.17 -3.50
N GLU A 137 -25.43 -21.28 -2.90
CA GLU A 137 -24.78 -22.57 -2.67
C GLU A 137 -25.53 -23.41 -1.61
N LEU A 138 -26.01 -22.78 -0.53
CA LEU A 138 -26.84 -23.47 0.47
C LEU A 138 -28.14 -24.00 -0.15
N THR A 139 -28.80 -23.19 -0.97
CA THR A 139 -30.01 -23.59 -1.70
C THR A 139 -29.72 -24.76 -2.63
N ARG A 140 -28.64 -24.72 -3.41
CA ARG A 140 -28.19 -25.81 -4.29
C ARG A 140 -27.96 -27.13 -3.55
N ARG A 141 -27.47 -27.02 -2.29
CA ARG A 141 -27.23 -28.18 -1.39
C ARG A 141 -28.47 -28.60 -0.62
N ALA A 142 -29.63 -27.96 -0.79
CA ALA A 142 -30.84 -28.15 0.01
C ALA A 142 -30.58 -28.06 1.53
N LYS A 143 -29.71 -27.10 1.94
CA LYS A 143 -29.35 -26.84 3.36
C LYS A 143 -29.92 -25.51 3.81
N SER A 144 -30.43 -25.49 5.05
CA SER A 144 -30.83 -24.29 5.77
C SER A 144 -29.81 -24.09 6.91
N ILE A 145 -28.77 -23.32 6.68
CA ILE A 145 -27.69 -23.03 7.64
C ILE A 145 -27.64 -21.52 7.83
N ASP A 146 -27.65 -21.09 9.05
CA ASP A 146 -27.58 -19.68 9.42
C ASP A 146 -26.16 -19.14 9.21
N PHE A 147 -26.05 -17.88 8.75
CA PHE A 147 -24.78 -17.17 8.63
C PHE A 147 -25.02 -15.67 8.65
N THR A 148 -23.98 -14.94 9.05
CA THR A 148 -23.97 -13.47 9.03
C THR A 148 -22.77 -12.98 8.23
N VAL A 149 -22.99 -11.96 7.38
CA VAL A 149 -21.91 -11.28 6.65
C VAL A 149 -21.69 -9.91 7.25
N VAL A 150 -20.44 -9.61 7.59
CA VAL A 150 -20.02 -8.30 8.10
C VAL A 150 -18.91 -7.72 7.25
N SER A 151 -18.79 -6.40 7.25
CA SER A 151 -17.66 -5.68 6.67
C SER A 151 -16.68 -5.27 7.77
N ASN A 152 -15.42 -5.62 7.64
CA ASN A 152 -14.35 -5.20 8.55
C ASN A 152 -13.14 -4.74 7.72
N PRO A 153 -13.25 -3.56 7.09
CA PRO A 153 -12.18 -3.05 6.24
C PRO A 153 -10.87 -2.90 7.02
N GLU A 154 -9.77 -3.10 6.33
CA GLU A 154 -8.43 -2.93 6.89
C GLU A 154 -7.92 -1.49 6.67
N PHE A 155 -7.03 -1.05 7.55
CA PHE A 155 -6.34 0.23 7.46
C PHE A 155 -4.83 0.06 7.66
N LEU A 156 -4.32 -1.07 7.21
CA LEU A 156 -2.92 -1.44 7.33
C LEU A 156 -2.08 -0.63 6.33
N LYS A 157 -0.92 -0.16 6.79
CA LYS A 157 0.07 0.49 5.94
C LYS A 157 1.19 -0.52 5.66
N GLU A 158 1.46 -0.82 4.42
CA GLU A 158 2.64 -1.59 4.04
C GLU A 158 3.89 -1.00 4.72
N GLY A 159 4.75 -1.87 5.27
CA GLY A 159 5.92 -1.47 6.04
C GLY A 159 5.67 -1.11 7.51
N ALA A 160 4.40 -1.10 7.95
CA ALA A 160 3.99 -0.92 9.34
C ALA A 160 2.70 -1.69 9.68
N ALA A 161 2.33 -2.68 8.88
CA ALA A 161 1.03 -3.33 8.98
C ALA A 161 0.88 -4.20 10.24
N VAL A 162 1.95 -4.84 10.69
CA VAL A 162 1.95 -5.58 11.96
C VAL A 162 1.67 -4.65 13.13
N GLU A 163 2.32 -3.48 13.17
CA GLU A 163 2.09 -2.49 14.22
C GLU A 163 0.68 -1.89 14.13
N ASP A 164 0.22 -1.52 12.93
CA ASP A 164 -1.12 -0.99 12.71
C ASP A 164 -2.21 -1.98 13.14
N PHE A 165 -2.00 -3.30 12.91
CA PHE A 165 -2.94 -4.33 13.37
C PHE A 165 -2.93 -4.48 14.89
N MET A 166 -1.74 -4.54 15.51
CA MET A 166 -1.60 -4.78 16.94
C MET A 166 -1.92 -3.54 17.79
N ARG A 167 -1.79 -2.34 17.21
CA ARG A 167 -2.08 -1.04 17.84
C ARG A 167 -2.94 -0.15 16.95
N PRO A 168 -4.15 -0.57 16.57
CA PRO A 168 -4.98 0.15 15.62
C PRO A 168 -5.44 1.50 16.19
N ASN A 169 -5.49 2.53 15.34
CA ASN A 169 -6.16 3.79 15.67
C ASN A 169 -7.68 3.60 15.78
N ARG A 170 -8.22 2.70 14.96
CA ARG A 170 -9.64 2.32 14.92
C ARG A 170 -9.83 0.93 14.31
N ILE A 171 -10.92 0.27 14.67
CA ILE A 171 -11.42 -0.95 14.04
C ILE A 171 -12.85 -0.66 13.61
N VAL A 172 -13.10 -0.67 12.30
CA VAL A 172 -14.45 -0.45 11.74
C VAL A 172 -15.12 -1.80 11.54
N VAL A 173 -16.35 -1.94 12.02
CA VAL A 173 -17.18 -3.13 11.86
C VAL A 173 -18.55 -2.72 11.35
N GLY A 174 -18.85 -3.08 10.12
CA GLY A 174 -20.17 -2.95 9.52
C GLY A 174 -21.00 -4.20 9.78
N ALA A 175 -21.98 -4.12 10.67
CA ALA A 175 -22.85 -5.23 11.04
C ALA A 175 -24.25 -4.75 11.39
N ALA A 176 -25.26 -5.56 11.05
CA ALA A 176 -26.64 -5.33 11.44
C ALA A 176 -27.10 -6.26 12.59
N ASP A 177 -26.28 -7.25 12.95
CA ASP A 177 -26.60 -8.31 13.91
C ASP A 177 -25.70 -8.18 15.17
N GLU A 178 -26.32 -8.07 16.33
CA GLU A 178 -25.64 -7.92 17.61
C GLU A 178 -24.74 -9.13 17.94
N ARG A 179 -25.14 -10.35 17.56
CA ARG A 179 -24.32 -11.55 17.73
C ARG A 179 -23.00 -11.43 16.97
N ALA A 180 -23.06 -10.92 15.74
CA ALA A 180 -21.85 -10.69 14.93
C ALA A 180 -20.94 -9.62 15.57
N VAL A 181 -21.52 -8.54 16.09
CA VAL A 181 -20.78 -7.48 16.81
C VAL A 181 -20.06 -8.06 18.01
N GLN A 182 -20.71 -8.89 18.83
CA GLN A 182 -20.10 -9.50 20.01
C GLN A 182 -18.96 -10.45 19.65
N ILE A 183 -19.11 -11.23 18.57
CA ILE A 183 -18.03 -12.10 18.10
C ILE A 183 -16.83 -11.25 17.65
N MET A 184 -17.06 -10.17 16.87
CA MET A 184 -15.98 -9.27 16.43
C MET A 184 -15.31 -8.58 17.63
N ARG A 185 -16.07 -8.13 18.64
CA ARG A 185 -15.51 -7.60 19.89
C ARG A 185 -14.62 -8.61 20.60
N ALA A 186 -15.06 -9.87 20.69
CA ALA A 186 -14.27 -10.92 21.34
C ALA A 186 -12.94 -11.20 20.59
N ILE A 187 -12.94 -11.16 19.25
CA ILE A 187 -11.73 -11.33 18.44
C ILE A 187 -10.71 -10.22 18.73
N TYR A 188 -11.15 -8.97 18.77
CA TYR A 188 -10.28 -7.81 18.95
C TYR A 188 -10.07 -7.39 20.42
N ALA A 189 -10.75 -8.03 21.38
CA ALA A 189 -10.66 -7.69 22.79
C ALA A 189 -9.23 -7.57 23.35
N PRO A 190 -8.25 -8.43 22.96
CA PRO A 190 -6.89 -8.32 23.50
C PRO A 190 -6.20 -6.98 23.19
N ILE A 191 -6.53 -6.34 22.05
CA ILE A 191 -5.93 -5.06 21.64
C ILE A 191 -6.80 -3.84 21.96
N LEU A 192 -7.99 -4.05 22.52
CA LEU A 192 -8.93 -3.00 22.93
C LEU A 192 -8.90 -2.71 24.43
N ARG A 193 -8.05 -3.40 25.23
CA ARG A 193 -8.06 -3.33 26.70
C ARG A 193 -7.94 -1.93 27.29
N ASN A 194 -7.13 -1.06 26.66
CA ASN A 194 -6.84 0.28 27.19
C ASN A 194 -7.80 1.33 26.65
N HIS A 195 -8.44 1.08 25.52
CA HIS A 195 -9.32 2.03 24.85
C HIS A 195 -10.22 1.31 23.86
N ASP A 196 -11.52 1.50 23.94
CA ASP A 196 -12.43 0.96 22.92
C ASP A 196 -12.27 1.80 21.63
N ARG A 197 -11.67 1.19 20.62
CA ARG A 197 -11.44 1.77 19.31
C ARG A 197 -12.31 1.13 18.24
N MET A 198 -13.26 0.29 18.64
CA MET A 198 -14.20 -0.34 17.72
C MET A 198 -15.35 0.59 17.41
N ILE A 199 -15.48 0.91 16.13
CA ILE A 199 -16.58 1.73 15.61
C ILE A 199 -17.52 0.79 14.86
N VAL A 200 -18.73 0.60 15.42
CA VAL A 200 -19.78 -0.22 14.79
C VAL A 200 -20.71 0.69 14.02
N MET A 201 -21.02 0.28 12.78
CA MET A 201 -21.91 1.00 11.88
C MET A 201 -22.64 0.02 10.95
N ASP A 202 -23.51 0.50 10.10
CA ASP A 202 -24.10 -0.32 9.05
C ASP A 202 -23.03 -0.76 8.01
N VAL A 203 -23.35 -1.82 7.27
CA VAL A 203 -22.39 -2.46 6.36
C VAL A 203 -21.97 -1.53 5.22
N ALA A 204 -22.91 -0.79 4.63
CA ALA A 204 -22.62 0.10 3.51
C ALA A 204 -21.72 1.27 3.94
N SER A 205 -21.97 1.84 5.12
CA SER A 205 -21.11 2.87 5.71
C SER A 205 -19.70 2.36 5.99
N ALA A 206 -19.55 1.12 6.46
CA ALA A 206 -18.25 0.51 6.72
C ALA A 206 -17.46 0.29 5.42
N GLU A 207 -18.11 -0.22 4.36
CA GLU A 207 -17.50 -0.36 3.03
C GLU A 207 -17.06 1.00 2.48
N LEU A 208 -17.92 2.03 2.54
CA LEU A 208 -17.57 3.38 2.07
C LEU A 208 -16.45 4.03 2.88
N THR A 209 -16.40 3.78 4.20
CA THR A 209 -15.41 4.38 5.11
C THR A 209 -13.98 4.10 4.67
N LYS A 210 -13.69 2.89 4.15
CA LYS A 210 -12.36 2.55 3.65
C LYS A 210 -11.95 3.41 2.45
N TYR A 211 -12.81 3.52 1.46
CA TYR A 211 -12.57 4.34 0.27
C TYR A 211 -12.46 5.83 0.62
N ALA A 212 -13.36 6.33 1.46
CA ALA A 212 -13.34 7.72 1.90
C ALA A 212 -12.05 8.08 2.65
N ALA A 213 -11.57 7.18 3.53
CA ALA A 213 -10.32 7.38 4.24
C ALA A 213 -9.11 7.46 3.29
N ASN A 214 -8.99 6.51 2.35
CA ASN A 214 -7.89 6.50 1.39
C ASN A 214 -7.97 7.68 0.41
N ALA A 215 -9.16 8.06 -0.05
CA ALA A 215 -9.37 9.23 -0.89
C ALA A 215 -9.00 10.54 -0.17
N MET A 216 -9.35 10.69 1.11
CA MET A 216 -8.95 11.85 1.91
C MET A 216 -7.43 11.95 2.06
N LEU A 217 -6.74 10.82 2.31
CA LEU A 217 -5.27 10.82 2.40
C LEU A 217 -4.62 11.16 1.06
N ALA A 218 -5.14 10.61 -0.04
CA ALA A 218 -4.69 10.95 -1.40
C ALA A 218 -4.92 12.44 -1.72
N THR A 219 -6.07 12.99 -1.32
CA THR A 219 -6.39 14.43 -1.47
C THR A 219 -5.36 15.31 -0.77
N ARG A 220 -4.97 14.97 0.46
CA ARG A 220 -3.95 15.73 1.21
C ARG A 220 -2.60 15.75 0.49
N ILE A 221 -2.18 14.62 -0.08
CA ILE A 221 -0.92 14.53 -0.82
C ILE A 221 -1.00 15.35 -2.12
N SER A 222 -2.05 15.17 -2.91
CA SER A 222 -2.22 15.90 -4.17
C SER A 222 -2.33 17.42 -3.93
N PHE A 223 -3.07 17.84 -2.91
CA PHE A 223 -3.16 19.25 -2.51
C PHE A 223 -1.78 19.85 -2.19
N MET A 224 -0.98 19.15 -1.39
CA MET A 224 0.38 19.61 -1.05
C MET A 224 1.31 19.62 -2.26
N ASN A 225 1.17 18.66 -3.18
CA ASN A 225 1.96 18.62 -4.39
C ASN A 225 1.61 19.79 -5.34
N GLU A 226 0.34 20.11 -5.48
CA GLU A 226 -0.10 21.26 -6.28
C GLU A 226 0.42 22.57 -5.69
N LEU A 227 0.31 22.76 -4.36
CA LEU A 227 0.90 23.91 -3.68
C LEU A 227 2.43 23.95 -3.77
N ALA A 228 3.11 22.80 -3.76
CA ALA A 228 4.55 22.73 -3.92
C ALA A 228 4.98 23.25 -5.31
N ASN A 229 4.24 22.88 -6.36
CA ASN A 229 4.50 23.37 -7.70
C ASN A 229 4.30 24.89 -7.80
N LEU A 230 3.25 25.44 -7.15
CA LEU A 230 3.05 26.89 -7.05
C LEU A 230 4.16 27.56 -6.26
N ALA A 231 4.58 26.97 -5.13
CA ALA A 231 5.63 27.52 -4.27
C ALA A 231 6.94 27.74 -5.05
N GLU A 232 7.32 26.81 -5.95
CA GLU A 232 8.49 26.96 -6.82
C GLU A 232 8.40 28.22 -7.72
N GLU A 233 7.22 28.50 -8.27
CA GLU A 233 7.04 29.62 -9.20
C GLU A 233 7.01 30.99 -8.48
N ILE A 234 6.56 31.02 -7.22
CA ILE A 234 6.43 32.27 -6.45
C ILE A 234 7.54 32.49 -5.41
N GLY A 235 8.53 31.57 -5.33
CA GLY A 235 9.66 31.68 -4.39
C GLY A 235 9.30 31.35 -2.94
N ALA A 236 8.26 30.56 -2.68
CA ALA A 236 7.93 30.07 -1.34
C ALA A 236 8.59 28.70 -1.06
N ASP A 237 8.75 28.32 0.21
CA ASP A 237 9.20 27.01 0.63
C ASP A 237 8.03 26.17 1.14
N ILE A 238 7.74 25.07 0.46
CA ILE A 238 6.60 24.19 0.80
C ILE A 238 6.73 23.56 2.21
N GLU A 239 7.94 23.33 2.69
CA GLU A 239 8.15 22.78 4.05
C GLU A 239 7.79 23.81 5.13
N SER A 240 8.05 25.09 4.88
CA SER A 240 7.60 26.18 5.74
C SER A 240 6.07 26.31 5.73
N VAL A 241 5.45 26.20 4.54
CA VAL A 241 3.97 26.18 4.39
C VAL A 241 3.39 24.97 5.13
N ARG A 242 3.97 23.76 4.94
CA ARG A 242 3.54 22.55 5.63
C ARG A 242 3.57 22.71 7.17
N LYS A 243 4.65 23.28 7.71
CA LYS A 243 4.76 23.55 9.15
C LYS A 243 3.69 24.54 9.61
N GLY A 244 3.49 25.59 8.84
CA GLY A 244 2.50 26.61 9.15
C GLY A 244 1.07 26.04 9.22
N ILE A 245 0.59 25.39 8.16
CA ILE A 245 -0.77 24.83 8.13
C ILE A 245 -0.92 23.61 9.04
N GLY A 246 0.12 22.77 9.16
CA GLY A 246 0.08 21.58 9.99
C GLY A 246 0.06 21.83 11.49
N SER A 247 0.46 23.05 11.94
CA SER A 247 0.38 23.47 13.33
C SER A 247 -1.05 23.70 13.81
N ASP A 248 -2.01 23.90 12.90
CA ASP A 248 -3.43 23.93 13.24
C ASP A 248 -3.91 22.51 13.54
N ALA A 249 -4.42 22.28 14.76
CA ALA A 249 -4.90 20.98 15.21
C ALA A 249 -6.05 20.41 14.35
N ARG A 250 -6.80 21.26 13.65
CA ARG A 250 -7.88 20.85 12.72
C ARG A 250 -7.31 20.24 11.44
N ILE A 251 -6.05 20.54 11.08
CA ILE A 251 -5.36 20.05 9.90
C ILE A 251 -4.38 18.92 10.31
N GLY A 252 -3.46 19.20 11.25
CA GLY A 252 -2.42 18.27 11.70
C GLY A 252 -1.36 18.00 10.62
N TYR A 253 -0.24 17.39 11.00
CA TYR A 253 0.94 17.24 10.14
C TYR A 253 0.93 16.02 9.21
N HIS A 254 0.06 15.03 9.47
CA HIS A 254 0.10 13.76 8.74
C HIS A 254 -0.36 13.93 7.29
N PHE A 255 0.33 13.28 6.36
CA PHE A 255 0.04 13.28 4.92
C PHE A 255 0.11 14.66 4.24
N LEU A 256 0.87 15.60 4.79
CA LEU A 256 1.14 16.90 4.21
C LEU A 256 2.54 17.00 3.55
N TYR A 257 3.14 15.91 3.18
CA TYR A 257 4.47 15.90 2.56
C TYR A 257 4.37 15.98 1.04
N ALA A 258 4.98 17.02 0.46
CA ALA A 258 5.13 17.13 -0.98
C ALA A 258 6.22 16.18 -1.49
N GLY A 259 6.05 15.68 -2.69
CA GLY A 259 7.01 14.76 -3.32
C GLY A 259 6.66 14.44 -4.78
N CYS A 260 7.21 13.37 -5.31
CA CYS A 260 7.00 12.95 -6.69
C CYS A 260 5.72 12.12 -6.93
N GLY A 261 4.67 12.36 -6.13
CA GLY A 261 3.40 11.66 -6.21
C GLY A 261 3.32 10.41 -5.36
N TYR A 262 2.09 9.94 -5.15
CA TYR A 262 1.83 8.67 -4.46
C TYR A 262 1.69 7.51 -5.45
N GLY A 263 2.01 6.31 -4.98
CA GLY A 263 1.87 5.04 -5.68
C GLY A 263 1.35 3.94 -4.75
N GLY A 264 1.78 2.72 -5.01
CA GLY A 264 1.37 1.53 -4.29
C GLY A 264 0.04 0.96 -4.80
N ALA A 265 -0.31 -0.21 -4.29
CA ALA A 265 -1.50 -0.94 -4.72
C ALA A 265 -2.83 -0.34 -4.25
N CYS A 266 -2.81 0.53 -3.22
CA CYS A 266 -4.04 0.94 -2.54
C CYS A 266 -4.59 2.27 -3.07
N PHE A 267 -3.84 3.39 -2.93
CA PHE A 267 -4.39 4.71 -3.24
C PHE A 267 -4.85 4.87 -4.70
N PRO A 268 -4.06 4.51 -5.73
CA PRO A 268 -4.51 4.65 -7.11
C PRO A 268 -5.77 3.84 -7.39
N LYS A 269 -5.78 2.57 -6.95
CA LYS A 269 -6.92 1.67 -7.12
C LYS A 269 -8.18 2.16 -6.40
N ASP A 270 -8.03 2.56 -5.13
CA ASP A 270 -9.19 2.92 -4.30
C ASP A 270 -9.81 4.27 -4.73
N VAL A 271 -8.98 5.20 -5.16
CA VAL A 271 -9.44 6.48 -5.76
C VAL A 271 -10.24 6.20 -7.04
N SER A 272 -9.73 5.34 -7.94
CA SER A 272 -10.43 4.96 -9.18
C SER A 272 -11.73 4.21 -8.90
N ALA A 273 -11.71 3.24 -7.97
CA ALA A 273 -12.90 2.48 -7.60
C ALA A 273 -14.00 3.37 -6.96
N LEU A 274 -13.60 4.40 -6.19
CA LEU A 274 -14.56 5.37 -5.65
C LEU A 274 -15.17 6.24 -6.75
N GLN A 275 -14.39 6.66 -7.76
CA GLN A 275 -14.90 7.38 -8.92
C GLN A 275 -15.91 6.54 -9.72
N GLN A 276 -15.58 5.25 -9.95
CA GLN A 276 -16.46 4.33 -10.64
C GLN A 276 -17.77 4.09 -9.86
N THR A 277 -17.66 3.88 -8.54
CA THR A 277 -18.85 3.74 -7.66
C THR A 277 -19.78 4.95 -7.74
N ALA A 278 -19.22 6.16 -7.81
CA ALA A 278 -20.01 7.37 -7.98
C ALA A 278 -20.65 7.45 -9.38
N SER A 279 -19.90 7.09 -10.41
CA SER A 279 -20.41 7.02 -11.80
C SER A 279 -21.60 6.07 -11.93
N ASP A 280 -21.51 4.88 -11.32
CA ASP A 280 -22.58 3.90 -11.27
C ASP A 280 -23.84 4.42 -10.56
N ALA A 281 -23.64 5.35 -9.59
CA ALA A 281 -24.71 6.06 -8.90
C ALA A 281 -25.18 7.32 -9.66
N GLY A 282 -24.69 7.59 -10.88
CA GLY A 282 -25.04 8.77 -11.69
C GLY A 282 -24.42 10.08 -11.20
N MET A 283 -23.34 10.01 -10.41
CA MET A 283 -22.66 11.16 -9.80
C MET A 283 -21.23 11.31 -10.28
N LYS A 284 -20.69 12.53 -10.21
CA LYS A 284 -19.27 12.83 -10.42
C LYS A 284 -18.64 13.40 -9.15
N LEU A 285 -17.52 12.84 -8.74
CA LEU A 285 -16.74 13.32 -7.60
C LEU A 285 -15.60 14.21 -8.08
N LYS A 286 -15.91 15.49 -8.35
CA LYS A 286 -14.98 16.48 -8.94
C LYS A 286 -13.65 16.60 -8.18
N ILE A 287 -13.67 16.57 -6.83
CA ILE A 287 -12.46 16.64 -6.01
C ILE A 287 -11.59 15.42 -6.27
N ILE A 288 -12.18 14.24 -6.34
CA ILE A 288 -11.45 12.99 -6.53
C ILE A 288 -10.89 12.88 -7.96
N GLU A 289 -11.61 13.37 -8.96
CA GLU A 289 -11.09 13.50 -10.33
C GLU A 289 -9.83 14.38 -10.34
N ALA A 290 -9.90 15.59 -9.76
CA ALA A 290 -8.75 16.49 -9.66
C ALA A 290 -7.57 15.88 -8.89
N VAL A 291 -7.81 15.17 -7.80
CA VAL A 291 -6.78 14.47 -7.00
C VAL A 291 -6.00 13.49 -7.86
N ASN A 292 -6.70 12.71 -8.69
CA ASN A 292 -6.08 11.73 -9.57
C ASN A 292 -5.26 12.41 -10.68
N GLU A 293 -5.82 13.42 -11.34
CA GLU A 293 -5.14 14.22 -12.38
C GLU A 293 -3.85 14.86 -11.84
N VAL A 294 -3.92 15.51 -10.69
CA VAL A 294 -2.75 16.12 -10.03
C VAL A 294 -1.68 15.08 -9.72
N ASN A 295 -2.07 13.90 -9.20
CA ASN A 295 -1.10 12.85 -8.90
C ASN A 295 -0.42 12.28 -10.15
N GLN A 296 -1.15 12.09 -11.24
CA GLN A 296 -0.58 11.62 -12.50
C GLN A 296 0.42 12.63 -13.08
N ALA A 297 0.08 13.92 -13.06
CA ALA A 297 0.99 14.98 -13.48
C ALA A 297 2.25 15.04 -12.59
N GLN A 298 2.08 14.85 -11.28
CA GLN A 298 3.16 14.93 -10.30
C GLN A 298 4.22 13.85 -10.48
N LYS A 299 3.85 12.63 -10.90
CA LYS A 299 4.81 11.54 -11.18
C LYS A 299 5.85 11.91 -12.23
N SER A 300 5.55 12.86 -13.12
CA SER A 300 6.48 13.35 -14.15
C SER A 300 7.33 14.54 -13.69
N ARG A 301 7.09 15.11 -12.50
CA ARG A 301 7.72 16.37 -12.07
C ARG A 301 9.25 16.27 -11.96
N LEU A 302 9.78 15.14 -11.46
CA LEU A 302 11.23 14.95 -11.39
C LEU A 302 11.87 14.89 -12.77
N LEU A 303 11.21 14.25 -13.74
CA LEU A 303 11.69 14.22 -15.11
C LEU A 303 11.74 15.62 -15.73
N GLN A 304 10.74 16.46 -15.46
CA GLN A 304 10.74 17.86 -15.89
C GLN A 304 11.90 18.65 -15.26
N LYS A 305 12.23 18.41 -13.99
CA LYS A 305 13.38 19.03 -13.31
C LYS A 305 14.70 18.57 -13.94
N ILE A 306 14.82 17.29 -14.25
CA ILE A 306 15.99 16.75 -14.96
C ILE A 306 16.14 17.45 -16.33
N SER A 307 15.07 17.53 -17.13
CA SER A 307 15.10 18.21 -18.42
C SER A 307 15.42 19.71 -18.30
N ARG A 308 14.88 20.40 -17.31
CA ARG A 308 15.21 21.82 -17.05
C ARG A 308 16.71 22.02 -16.78
N ARG A 309 17.34 21.09 -16.08
CA ARG A 309 18.75 21.19 -15.67
C ARG A 309 19.73 20.70 -16.74
N PHE A 310 19.42 19.63 -17.44
CA PHE A 310 20.33 18.94 -18.37
C PHE A 310 19.94 19.05 -19.85
N GLY A 311 18.77 19.62 -20.16
CA GLY A 311 18.19 19.62 -21.50
C GLY A 311 17.27 18.43 -21.75
N GLU A 312 16.57 18.43 -22.88
CA GLU A 312 15.69 17.32 -23.28
C GLU A 312 16.48 16.13 -23.84
N ASP A 313 17.65 16.36 -24.43
CA ASP A 313 18.58 15.31 -24.84
C ASP A 313 19.56 14.99 -23.71
N LEU A 314 19.40 13.78 -23.15
CA LEU A 314 20.22 13.27 -22.06
C LEU A 314 21.32 12.31 -22.55
N THR A 315 21.59 12.27 -23.85
CA THR A 315 22.63 11.41 -24.41
C THR A 315 23.99 11.67 -23.77
N GLY A 316 24.65 10.58 -23.33
CA GLY A 316 25.93 10.64 -22.63
C GLY A 316 25.85 11.03 -21.15
N LYS A 317 24.64 11.31 -20.61
CA LYS A 317 24.42 11.57 -19.19
C LYS A 317 24.07 10.28 -18.45
N ARG A 318 24.55 10.18 -17.20
CA ARG A 318 24.33 9.05 -16.29
C ARG A 318 23.67 9.55 -15.02
N PHE A 319 22.59 8.90 -14.60
CA PHE A 319 21.80 9.28 -13.43
C PHE A 319 21.86 8.17 -12.38
N ALA A 320 22.32 8.50 -11.18
CA ALA A 320 22.17 7.65 -10.01
C ALA A 320 20.74 7.80 -9.47
N VAL A 321 20.04 6.71 -9.29
CA VAL A 321 18.67 6.71 -8.74
C VAL A 321 18.65 5.98 -7.41
N TRP A 322 18.26 6.68 -6.35
CA TRP A 322 18.07 6.12 -5.03
C TRP A 322 16.59 5.94 -4.72
N GLY A 323 16.20 4.67 -4.48
CA GLY A 323 14.85 4.27 -4.16
C GLY A 323 13.99 3.98 -5.40
N LEU A 324 13.33 2.81 -5.40
CA LEU A 324 12.52 2.31 -6.50
C LEU A 324 11.09 1.97 -6.06
N THR A 325 10.86 1.83 -4.77
CA THR A 325 9.55 1.57 -4.18
C THR A 325 8.72 2.85 -4.05
N PHE A 326 7.39 2.72 -3.93
CA PHE A 326 6.52 3.89 -3.81
C PHE A 326 6.67 4.63 -2.46
N LYS A 327 7.20 3.93 -1.43
CA LYS A 327 7.55 4.46 -0.10
C LYS A 327 8.57 3.52 0.58
N PRO A 328 9.24 3.94 1.67
CA PRO A 328 10.17 3.07 2.40
C PRO A 328 9.47 1.92 3.13
N ASN A 329 10.27 0.91 3.54
CA ASN A 329 9.86 -0.27 4.30
C ASN A 329 8.90 -1.23 3.55
N THR A 330 8.92 -1.22 2.23
CA THR A 330 8.20 -2.17 1.37
C THR A 330 9.03 -2.49 0.14
N ASP A 331 8.75 -3.61 -0.52
CA ASP A 331 9.28 -3.98 -1.83
C ASP A 331 8.34 -3.60 -2.99
N ASP A 332 7.19 -2.97 -2.67
CA ASP A 332 6.16 -2.64 -3.66
C ASP A 332 6.55 -1.48 -4.57
N MET A 333 6.66 -1.78 -5.86
CA MET A 333 6.97 -0.83 -6.92
C MET A 333 5.73 -0.44 -7.75
N ARG A 334 4.54 -0.99 -7.44
CA ARG A 334 3.32 -0.71 -8.23
C ARG A 334 3.00 0.78 -8.17
N GLU A 335 2.72 1.36 -9.34
CA GLU A 335 2.40 2.79 -9.47
C GLU A 335 3.47 3.73 -8.86
N ALA A 336 4.69 3.24 -8.58
CA ALA A 336 5.78 4.06 -8.07
C ALA A 336 6.28 5.03 -9.15
N ALA A 337 6.72 6.23 -8.74
CA ALA A 337 7.21 7.27 -9.64
C ALA A 337 8.43 6.82 -10.47
N CYS A 338 9.23 5.87 -9.98
CA CYS A 338 10.35 5.29 -10.73
C CYS A 338 9.92 4.67 -12.06
N GLN A 339 8.68 4.15 -12.16
CA GLN A 339 8.16 3.55 -13.40
C GLN A 339 7.88 4.59 -14.50
N ILE A 340 7.85 5.86 -14.18
CA ILE A 340 7.74 6.96 -15.15
C ILE A 340 9.11 7.63 -15.36
N ILE A 341 9.82 7.89 -14.26
CA ILE A 341 11.07 8.65 -14.27
C ILE A 341 12.18 7.90 -14.98
N ILE A 342 12.41 6.61 -14.66
CA ILE A 342 13.49 5.81 -15.25
C ILE A 342 13.29 5.61 -16.74
N PRO A 343 12.14 5.12 -17.25
CA PRO A 343 11.91 5.05 -18.68
C PRO A 343 11.99 6.41 -19.37
N GLY A 344 11.54 7.49 -18.72
CA GLY A 344 11.61 8.85 -19.23
C GLY A 344 13.03 9.38 -19.42
N ILE A 345 13.97 9.06 -18.51
CA ILE A 345 15.40 9.37 -18.65
C ILE A 345 16.00 8.59 -19.82
N ILE A 346 15.71 7.28 -19.88
CA ILE A 346 16.25 6.38 -20.93
C ILE A 346 15.73 6.76 -22.31
N ALA A 347 14.45 7.10 -22.44
CA ALA A 347 13.85 7.55 -23.70
C ALA A 347 14.49 8.83 -24.23
N ARG A 348 15.04 9.69 -23.36
CA ARG A 348 15.80 10.90 -23.71
C ARG A 348 17.30 10.64 -23.94
N GLY A 349 17.73 9.38 -24.01
CA GLY A 349 19.12 9.02 -24.30
C GLY A 349 20.01 8.83 -23.05
N GLY A 350 19.52 9.10 -21.87
CA GLY A 350 20.27 8.96 -20.62
C GLY A 350 20.50 7.50 -20.20
N ALA A 351 21.47 7.29 -19.32
CA ALA A 351 21.72 6.01 -18.64
C ALA A 351 21.34 6.12 -17.17
N VAL A 352 20.86 5.02 -16.58
CA VAL A 352 20.45 4.97 -15.18
C VAL A 352 21.20 3.88 -14.42
N VAL A 353 21.68 4.21 -13.22
CA VAL A 353 22.17 3.26 -12.22
C VAL A 353 21.30 3.38 -11.00
N ALA A 354 20.56 2.32 -10.65
CA ALA A 354 19.61 2.38 -9.56
C ALA A 354 20.02 1.49 -8.38
N TYR A 355 19.63 1.95 -7.19
CA TYR A 355 19.73 1.20 -5.95
C TYR A 355 18.47 1.35 -5.12
N ASP A 356 18.03 0.24 -4.53
CA ASP A 356 16.97 0.19 -3.52
C ASP A 356 17.34 -0.86 -2.46
N PRO A 357 17.11 -0.60 -1.17
CA PRO A 357 17.48 -1.55 -0.10
C PRO A 357 16.79 -2.89 -0.18
N VAL A 358 15.58 -2.97 -0.77
CA VAL A 358 14.71 -4.16 -0.69
C VAL A 358 14.22 -4.60 -2.07
N ALA A 359 13.85 -3.67 -2.94
CA ALA A 359 13.13 -3.97 -4.19
C ALA A 359 14.03 -4.42 -5.36
N MET A 360 15.34 -4.60 -5.17
CA MET A 360 16.26 -4.95 -6.26
C MET A 360 15.85 -6.19 -7.07
N PRO A 361 15.36 -7.30 -6.44
CA PRO A 361 14.90 -8.46 -7.21
C PRO A 361 13.70 -8.14 -8.12
N GLN A 362 12.75 -7.32 -7.65
CA GLN A 362 11.60 -6.89 -8.43
C GLN A 362 12.00 -5.87 -9.50
N ALA A 363 12.88 -4.94 -9.17
CA ALA A 363 13.37 -3.92 -10.09
C ALA A 363 14.09 -4.53 -11.31
N ARG A 364 14.94 -5.54 -11.09
CA ARG A 364 15.62 -6.28 -12.17
C ARG A 364 14.63 -6.91 -13.14
N LYS A 365 13.49 -7.40 -12.65
CA LYS A 365 12.40 -7.95 -13.49
C LYS A 365 11.65 -6.84 -14.23
N THR A 366 11.25 -5.79 -13.51
CA THR A 366 10.44 -4.69 -14.05
C THR A 366 11.16 -3.93 -15.15
N PHE A 367 12.46 -3.69 -14.99
CA PHE A 367 13.27 -2.91 -15.92
C PHE A 367 14.19 -3.75 -16.83
N ALA A 368 13.99 -5.07 -16.88
CA ALA A 368 14.85 -6.00 -17.62
C ALA A 368 15.02 -5.65 -19.12
N ALA A 369 13.98 -5.09 -19.74
CA ALA A 369 13.96 -4.74 -21.16
C ALA A 369 14.51 -3.33 -21.46
N LEU A 370 14.82 -2.51 -20.45
CA LEU A 370 15.29 -1.15 -20.67
C LEU A 370 16.78 -1.13 -21.02
N PRO A 371 17.16 -0.53 -22.15
CA PRO A 371 18.58 -0.32 -22.49
C PRO A 371 19.21 0.68 -21.50
N ARG A 372 20.53 0.62 -21.30
CA ARG A 372 21.26 1.56 -20.44
C ARG A 372 20.75 1.65 -19.00
N MET A 373 20.10 0.57 -18.50
CA MET A 373 19.70 0.40 -17.11
C MET A 373 20.69 -0.50 -16.40
N GLU A 374 21.27 -0.01 -15.32
CA GLU A 374 22.19 -0.74 -14.45
C GLU A 374 21.68 -0.74 -13.01
N PHE A 375 22.11 -1.72 -12.23
CA PHE A 375 21.75 -1.89 -10.83
C PHE A 375 23.00 -1.95 -9.97
N SER A 376 23.03 -1.16 -8.92
CA SER A 376 24.15 -1.07 -7.99
C SER A 376 23.91 -1.93 -6.73
N GLU A 377 24.98 -2.39 -6.12
CA GLU A 377 24.95 -3.15 -4.85
C GLU A 377 24.94 -2.23 -3.61
N SER A 378 25.18 -0.93 -3.80
CA SER A 378 25.11 0.06 -2.72
C SER A 378 24.72 1.43 -3.23
N PRO A 379 24.18 2.31 -2.37
CA PRO A 379 23.84 3.67 -2.77
C PRO A 379 25.09 4.46 -3.19
N GLN A 380 26.23 4.23 -2.55
CA GLN A 380 27.50 4.90 -2.87
C GLN A 380 28.02 4.50 -4.26
N ALA A 381 28.02 3.21 -4.57
CA ALA A 381 28.47 2.72 -5.88
C ALA A 381 27.58 3.21 -7.03
N ALA A 382 26.29 3.47 -6.77
CA ALA A 382 25.40 4.06 -7.77
C ALA A 382 25.83 5.47 -8.21
N LEU A 383 26.52 6.22 -7.33
CA LEU A 383 26.98 7.60 -7.58
C LEU A 383 28.19 7.64 -8.51
N ASP A 384 28.97 6.56 -8.63
CA ASP A 384 30.26 6.58 -9.32
C ASP A 384 30.11 6.98 -10.80
N GLY A 385 30.64 8.16 -11.13
CA GLY A 385 30.59 8.72 -12.47
C GLY A 385 29.21 9.15 -12.96
N ALA A 386 28.22 9.26 -12.08
CA ALA A 386 26.91 9.81 -12.42
C ALA A 386 26.96 11.35 -12.52
N ASP A 387 26.15 11.89 -13.42
CA ASP A 387 26.00 13.34 -13.61
C ASP A 387 25.01 13.96 -12.60
N CYS A 388 24.15 13.13 -11.96
CA CYS A 388 23.15 13.59 -11.02
C CYS A 388 22.72 12.45 -10.09
N LEU A 389 22.45 12.77 -8.83
CA LEU A 389 21.70 11.92 -7.93
C LEU A 389 20.21 12.30 -7.99
N VAL A 390 19.35 11.33 -8.27
CA VAL A 390 17.88 11.46 -8.25
C VAL A 390 17.32 10.60 -7.13
N ILE A 391 16.59 11.21 -6.19
CA ILE A 391 16.00 10.50 -5.06
C ILE A 391 14.49 10.36 -5.30
N ILE A 392 14.01 9.11 -5.31
CA ILE A 392 12.60 8.80 -5.59
C ILE A 392 11.87 8.25 -4.35
N THR A 393 12.58 7.53 -3.48
CA THR A 393 12.02 6.98 -2.24
C THR A 393 12.84 7.42 -1.03
N GLU A 394 12.15 7.80 0.05
CA GLU A 394 12.74 8.36 1.26
C GLU A 394 13.21 7.28 2.27
N TRP A 395 14.00 6.31 1.83
CA TRP A 395 14.57 5.29 2.71
C TRP A 395 15.42 5.91 3.82
N LYS A 396 15.39 5.27 5.00
CA LYS A 396 16.11 5.77 6.17
C LYS A 396 17.62 5.91 5.92
N GLU A 397 18.21 4.98 5.18
CA GLU A 397 19.65 4.99 4.87
C GLU A 397 20.07 6.17 3.96
N PHE A 398 19.14 6.76 3.21
CA PHE A 398 19.42 7.92 2.35
C PHE A 398 19.36 9.26 3.10
N ARG A 399 18.92 9.28 4.37
CA ARG A 399 18.65 10.53 5.10
C ARG A 399 19.90 11.26 5.57
N SER A 400 21.02 10.55 5.74
CA SER A 400 22.25 11.12 6.29
C SER A 400 23.46 10.62 5.49
N PRO A 401 23.57 10.96 4.18
CA PRO A 401 24.73 10.60 3.38
C PRO A 401 25.92 11.47 3.78
N ASP A 402 27.12 10.99 3.49
CA ASP A 402 28.31 11.84 3.48
C ASP A 402 28.28 12.70 2.20
N PHE A 403 27.93 13.99 2.33
CA PHE A 403 27.82 14.90 1.20
C PHE A 403 29.15 15.21 0.51
N GLU A 404 30.29 15.12 1.21
CA GLU A 404 31.61 15.22 0.59
C GLU A 404 31.88 13.99 -0.30
N ASP A 405 31.50 12.79 0.16
CA ASP A 405 31.60 11.58 -0.66
C ASP A 405 30.65 11.63 -1.85
N VAL A 406 29.39 12.08 -1.68
CA VAL A 406 28.44 12.28 -2.78
C VAL A 406 29.02 13.22 -3.82
N LYS A 407 29.54 14.38 -3.43
CA LYS A 407 30.16 15.37 -4.31
C LYS A 407 31.35 14.79 -5.08
N ARG A 408 32.21 14.06 -4.39
CA ARG A 408 33.43 13.48 -4.98
C ARG A 408 33.12 12.42 -6.05
N ARG A 409 32.05 11.61 -5.84
CA ARG A 409 31.67 10.51 -6.74
C ARG A 409 30.90 10.98 -7.97
N LEU A 410 30.11 12.04 -7.80
CA LEU A 410 29.34 12.62 -8.90
C LEU A 410 30.28 13.36 -9.88
N ARG A 411 30.06 13.18 -11.18
CA ARG A 411 30.73 13.97 -12.22
C ARG A 411 30.27 15.43 -12.22
N THR A 412 28.98 15.64 -12.00
CA THR A 412 28.39 16.96 -11.79
C THR A 412 27.68 16.92 -10.42
N PRO A 413 28.01 17.86 -9.51
CA PRO A 413 27.53 17.78 -8.13
C PRO A 413 26.07 18.28 -7.99
N VAL A 414 25.13 17.53 -8.56
CA VAL A 414 23.69 17.85 -8.61
C VAL A 414 22.87 16.78 -7.90
N ILE A 415 21.96 17.21 -7.04
CA ILE A 415 20.94 16.36 -6.41
C ILE A 415 19.55 16.87 -6.80
N ILE A 416 18.72 15.99 -7.35
CA ILE A 416 17.29 16.22 -7.59
C ILE A 416 16.51 15.30 -6.66
N ASP A 417 15.89 15.91 -5.65
CA ASP A 417 15.27 15.19 -4.53
C ASP A 417 13.73 15.21 -4.63
N GLY A 418 13.16 14.09 -5.00
CA GLY A 418 11.70 13.91 -5.12
C GLY A 418 10.97 13.73 -3.80
N ARG A 419 11.67 13.75 -2.65
CA ARG A 419 11.10 13.48 -1.32
C ARG A 419 11.45 14.52 -0.27
N ASN A 420 12.20 15.56 -0.66
CA ASN A 420 12.62 16.64 0.23
C ASN A 420 13.34 16.12 1.49
N LEU A 421 14.27 15.16 1.31
CA LEU A 421 14.99 14.53 2.41
C LEU A 421 15.93 15.49 3.12
N TYR A 422 16.48 16.45 2.38
CA TYR A 422 17.56 17.30 2.88
C TYR A 422 17.15 18.76 3.01
N GLU A 423 17.84 19.48 3.89
CA GLU A 423 17.75 20.93 3.97
C GLU A 423 18.58 21.56 2.84
N PRO A 424 17.97 22.36 1.94
CA PRO A 424 18.67 22.92 0.77
C PRO A 424 19.93 23.72 1.11
N SER A 425 19.88 24.56 2.16
CA SER A 425 21.02 25.37 2.60
C SER A 425 22.19 24.50 3.05
N MET A 426 21.91 23.40 3.75
CA MET A 426 22.94 22.47 4.20
C MET A 426 23.61 21.80 3.00
N VAL A 427 22.84 21.25 2.05
CA VAL A 427 23.41 20.58 0.85
C VAL A 427 24.26 21.54 0.03
N ARG A 428 23.77 22.77 -0.15
CA ARG A 428 24.52 23.83 -0.88
C ARG A 428 25.82 24.25 -0.18
N SER A 429 25.88 24.19 1.16
CA SER A 429 27.11 24.50 1.90
C SER A 429 28.27 23.54 1.61
N TYR A 430 27.97 22.33 1.14
CA TYR A 430 28.95 21.36 0.60
C TYR A 430 29.32 21.62 -0.87
N GLY A 431 28.72 22.63 -1.53
CA GLY A 431 28.95 22.93 -2.94
C GLY A 431 28.24 21.99 -3.89
N LEU A 432 27.14 21.38 -3.45
CA LEU A 432 26.23 20.60 -4.27
C LEU A 432 25.06 21.49 -4.73
N GLU A 433 24.68 21.38 -5.98
CA GLU A 433 23.42 21.93 -6.49
C GLU A 433 22.27 21.06 -5.99
N TYR A 434 21.21 21.67 -5.46
CA TYR A 434 20.07 20.94 -4.90
C TYR A 434 18.75 21.49 -5.42
N SER A 435 17.86 20.59 -5.86
CA SER A 435 16.49 20.90 -6.25
C SER A 435 15.52 19.89 -5.63
N GLY A 436 14.67 20.36 -4.73
CA GLY A 436 13.58 19.59 -4.14
C GLY A 436 12.25 19.79 -4.87
N ILE A 437 11.15 19.30 -4.31
CA ILE A 437 9.78 19.56 -4.75
C ILE A 437 9.20 20.70 -3.91
N GLY A 438 8.90 21.86 -4.55
CA GLY A 438 8.42 23.04 -3.84
C GLY A 438 9.47 23.69 -2.96
N ARG A 439 10.78 23.46 -3.24
CA ARG A 439 11.92 24.02 -2.50
C ARG A 439 13.00 24.50 -3.50
N THR A 440 13.33 25.74 -3.43
CA THR A 440 14.32 26.39 -4.31
C THR A 440 15.59 26.74 -3.54
#